data_bfc52f85d6513975f5f913b8adfad9b4
#
_entry.id   bfc52f85d6513975f5f913b8adfad9b4
#
_cell.length_a   1.000
_cell.length_b   1.000
_cell.length_c   1.000
_cell.angle_alpha   90.00
_cell.angle_beta   90.00
_cell.angle_gamma   90.00
#
_symmetry.space_group_name_H-M   'P 1'
#
loop_
_entity.id
_entity.type
_entity.pdbx_description
1 polymer ?
#
loop_
_entity_poly.entity_id
_entity_poly.type
_entity_poly.pdbx_seq_one_letter_code
_entity_poly.pdbx_strand_id
1 'polypeptide(L)'
;MTPSLHIEGVVADGLGKAGGFTRIPWVRSQFVTLAGIDPHPGTLNLQLEHSTQQAHWRGWQQEVQSPASSMLLAPAAMLPPQVEGEAQACAAHVYAVHVQTASTGGPGIPAALVLPAVPDYPADKLELVAALPLRSHLQLRSGNRLRIRRSTPLALQALLFDLDGTLVDSVGAYHMVAQRAAAPHGITVTRAQVSRALALNSNFWDEAVPADDPARESLKRRMAEQAMRDWPAVLAAEARMFEGVRESLLRLRAQGVRLAVVSGARREVMPMLEAAGVAELFEQVLLSEDVSRRKPDPEGILACLERMGVAPEQAAYVGDTPIDVQTSRRAGVRSLAVLGGAADSALLSTAQPDWLLASHAAIASVVRGRD
;
A
#
# COMPACT_ATOMS: atom_id res chain seq x y z
N MET A 1 -5.78 -21.31 25.42
CA MET A 1 -4.51 -21.47 24.68
C MET A 1 -4.37 -20.25 23.81
N THR A 2 -3.25 -19.55 23.85
CA THR A 2 -3.00 -18.43 22.95
C THR A 2 -2.97 -18.97 21.51
N PRO A 3 -3.75 -18.42 20.58
CA PRO A 3 -3.76 -18.94 19.22
C PRO A 3 -2.39 -18.82 18.57
N SER A 4 -2.03 -19.81 17.76
CA SER A 4 -0.77 -19.77 17.02
C SER A 4 -0.77 -18.60 16.03
N LEU A 5 0.31 -17.82 16.01
CA LEU A 5 0.45 -16.70 15.10
C LEU A 5 0.73 -17.13 13.65
N HIS A 6 1.01 -18.42 13.42
CA HIS A 6 1.32 -18.93 12.09
C HIS A 6 0.73 -20.31 11.85
N ILE A 7 0.50 -20.61 10.59
CA ILE A 7 0.07 -21.90 10.05
C ILE A 7 1.06 -22.27 8.93
N GLU A 8 1.40 -23.54 8.82
CA GLU A 8 2.16 -24.06 7.68
C GLU A 8 1.26 -24.93 6.82
N GLY A 9 1.28 -24.66 5.52
CA GLY A 9 0.55 -25.43 4.52
C GLY A 9 1.45 -25.87 3.36
N VAL A 10 1.03 -26.89 2.67
CA VAL A 10 1.71 -27.42 1.48
C VAL A 10 1.02 -26.93 0.24
N VAL A 11 1.79 -26.40 -0.72
CA VAL A 11 1.26 -25.90 -2.00
C VAL A 11 0.62 -27.06 -2.75
N ALA A 12 -0.67 -26.88 -3.06
CA ALA A 12 -1.48 -27.83 -3.79
C ALA A 12 -1.92 -27.25 -5.15
N ASP A 13 -2.28 -28.13 -6.07
CA ASP A 13 -2.88 -27.71 -7.33
C ASP A 13 -4.34 -27.33 -7.10
N GLY A 14 -4.75 -26.23 -7.74
CA GLY A 14 -6.13 -25.73 -7.69
C GLY A 14 -6.92 -26.17 -8.91
N LEU A 15 -8.25 -26.04 -8.80
CA LEU A 15 -9.18 -26.33 -9.91
C LEU A 15 -9.15 -25.27 -11.02
N GLY A 16 -8.30 -24.22 -10.92
CA GLY A 16 -8.17 -23.15 -11.91
C GLY A 16 -9.38 -22.18 -11.99
N LYS A 17 -10.42 -22.39 -11.18
CA LYS A 17 -11.68 -21.61 -11.23
C LYS A 17 -11.59 -20.24 -10.55
N ALA A 18 -10.66 -20.07 -9.62
CA ALA A 18 -10.55 -18.85 -8.81
C ALA A 18 -10.08 -17.61 -9.60
N GLY A 19 -9.47 -17.79 -10.78
CA GLY A 19 -9.06 -16.66 -11.63
C GLY A 19 -10.22 -15.80 -12.13
N GLY A 20 -11.41 -16.39 -12.31
CA GLY A 20 -12.65 -15.66 -12.62
C GLY A 20 -13.17 -14.84 -11.44
N PHE A 21 -13.14 -15.42 -10.25
CA PHE A 21 -13.66 -14.83 -9.03
C PHE A 21 -12.93 -13.53 -8.63
N THR A 22 -11.61 -13.53 -8.59
CA THR A 22 -10.81 -12.36 -8.24
C THR A 22 -10.86 -11.22 -9.29
N ARG A 23 -11.40 -11.49 -10.49
CA ARG A 23 -11.64 -10.47 -11.54
C ARG A 23 -12.98 -9.77 -11.42
N ILE A 24 -13.91 -10.30 -10.64
CA ILE A 24 -15.24 -9.69 -10.43
C ILE A 24 -15.04 -8.32 -9.76
N PRO A 25 -15.55 -7.21 -10.32
CA PRO A 25 -15.25 -5.86 -9.83
C PRO A 25 -15.53 -5.66 -8.33
N TRP A 26 -16.68 -6.13 -7.85
CA TRP A 26 -17.05 -5.98 -6.45
C TRP A 26 -16.19 -6.86 -5.51
N VAL A 27 -15.76 -8.05 -5.95
CA VAL A 27 -14.82 -8.91 -5.21
C VAL A 27 -13.47 -8.23 -5.09
N ARG A 28 -12.94 -7.73 -6.22
CA ARG A 28 -11.69 -6.98 -6.27
C ARG A 28 -11.74 -5.77 -5.35
N SER A 29 -12.80 -4.96 -5.43
CA SER A 29 -13.00 -3.80 -4.56
C SER A 29 -12.99 -4.16 -3.07
N GLN A 30 -13.60 -5.29 -2.70
CA GLN A 30 -13.60 -5.72 -1.30
C GLN A 30 -12.23 -6.23 -0.83
N PHE A 31 -11.45 -6.96 -1.65
CA PHE A 31 -10.07 -7.28 -1.30
C PHE A 31 -9.23 -6.02 -1.09
N VAL A 32 -9.43 -5.03 -1.95
CA VAL A 32 -8.82 -3.71 -1.82
C VAL A 32 -9.21 -3.11 -0.46
N THR A 33 -10.48 -3.03 -0.13
CA THR A 33 -10.97 -2.35 1.09
C THR A 33 -10.65 -3.13 2.37
N LEU A 34 -10.78 -4.48 2.36
CA LEU A 34 -10.72 -5.30 3.58
C LEU A 34 -9.31 -5.81 3.91
N ALA A 35 -8.49 -6.06 2.89
CA ALA A 35 -7.19 -6.68 3.06
C ALA A 35 -6.02 -5.83 2.56
N GLY A 36 -6.29 -4.67 1.94
CA GLY A 36 -5.26 -3.85 1.35
C GLY A 36 -4.61 -4.46 0.10
N ILE A 37 -5.32 -5.33 -0.62
CA ILE A 37 -4.76 -6.11 -1.72
C ILE A 37 -5.58 -5.88 -2.98
N ASP A 38 -4.95 -5.34 -4.03
CA ASP A 38 -5.50 -5.39 -5.38
C ASP A 38 -5.15 -6.76 -5.98
N PRO A 39 -6.10 -7.72 -6.06
CA PRO A 39 -5.78 -9.11 -6.27
C PRO A 39 -5.26 -9.40 -7.67
N HIS A 40 -4.10 -10.06 -7.76
CA HIS A 40 -3.71 -10.77 -8.99
C HIS A 40 -4.77 -11.86 -9.28
N PRO A 41 -5.15 -12.07 -10.55
CA PRO A 41 -6.14 -13.10 -10.90
C PRO A 41 -5.73 -14.50 -10.48
N GLY A 42 -6.52 -15.11 -9.61
CA GLY A 42 -6.32 -16.48 -9.11
C GLY A 42 -6.02 -16.56 -7.61
N THR A 43 -6.00 -17.79 -7.12
CA THR A 43 -5.64 -18.12 -5.73
C THR A 43 -4.48 -19.10 -5.71
N LEU A 44 -3.65 -19.04 -4.68
CA LEU A 44 -2.71 -20.11 -4.34
C LEU A 44 -3.40 -21.02 -3.32
N ASN A 45 -3.54 -22.31 -3.68
CA ASN A 45 -4.12 -23.31 -2.80
C ASN A 45 -3.05 -23.96 -1.93
N LEU A 46 -3.38 -24.15 -0.66
CA LEU A 46 -2.56 -24.90 0.29
C LEU A 46 -3.38 -25.97 0.96
N GLN A 47 -2.71 -27.10 1.27
CA GLN A 47 -3.25 -28.23 2.01
C GLN A 47 -2.63 -28.29 3.41
N LEU A 48 -3.44 -28.47 4.44
CA LEU A 48 -3.00 -28.68 5.81
C LEU A 48 -2.86 -30.18 6.08
N GLU A 49 -1.64 -30.70 5.93
CA GLU A 49 -1.36 -32.13 6.06
C GLU A 49 -1.37 -32.62 7.52
N HIS A 50 -1.01 -31.75 8.48
CA HIS A 50 -0.86 -32.12 9.88
C HIS A 50 -2.04 -31.68 10.74
N SER A 51 -2.50 -32.55 11.64
CA SER A 51 -3.59 -32.25 12.58
C SER A 51 -3.34 -31.03 13.46
N THR A 52 -2.08 -30.76 13.81
CA THR A 52 -1.67 -29.56 14.54
C THR A 52 -1.96 -28.29 13.74
N GLN A 53 -1.65 -28.27 12.44
CA GLN A 53 -1.92 -27.11 11.58
C GLN A 53 -3.42 -26.92 11.36
N GLN A 54 -4.17 -28.00 11.22
CA GLN A 54 -5.63 -27.97 11.15
C GLN A 54 -6.25 -27.45 12.47
N ALA A 55 -5.66 -27.79 13.62
CA ALA A 55 -6.10 -27.29 14.91
C ALA A 55 -5.81 -25.77 15.04
N HIS A 56 -4.64 -25.29 14.61
CA HIS A 56 -4.32 -23.87 14.55
C HIS A 56 -5.31 -23.10 13.65
N TRP A 57 -5.62 -23.66 12.48
CA TRP A 57 -6.58 -23.08 11.56
C TRP A 57 -8.00 -22.99 12.15
N ARG A 58 -8.47 -24.07 12.79
CA ARG A 58 -9.74 -24.05 13.52
C ARG A 58 -9.75 -22.99 14.64
N GLY A 59 -8.63 -22.81 15.33
CA GLY A 59 -8.48 -21.73 16.31
C GLY A 59 -8.69 -20.35 15.69
N TRP A 60 -8.11 -20.08 14.50
CA TRP A 60 -8.34 -18.83 13.79
C TRP A 60 -9.80 -18.63 13.38
N GLN A 61 -10.48 -19.68 12.93
CA GLN A 61 -11.90 -19.64 12.56
C GLN A 61 -12.82 -19.35 13.76
N GLN A 62 -12.50 -19.88 14.93
CA GLN A 62 -13.27 -19.65 16.16
C GLN A 62 -13.15 -18.23 16.70
N GLU A 63 -12.05 -17.55 16.46
CA GLU A 63 -11.84 -16.15 16.85
C GLU A 63 -12.76 -15.17 16.10
N VAL A 64 -13.29 -15.52 14.95
CA VAL A 64 -14.32 -14.73 14.23
C VAL A 64 -15.55 -14.49 15.11
N GLN A 65 -15.85 -15.43 16.02
CA GLN A 65 -17.02 -15.40 16.89
C GLN A 65 -16.77 -14.68 18.22
N SER A 66 -15.51 -14.33 18.56
CA SER A 66 -15.17 -13.64 19.80
C SER A 66 -13.98 -12.70 19.59
N PRO A 67 -14.18 -11.38 19.58
CA PRO A 67 -13.12 -10.40 19.31
C PRO A 67 -12.16 -10.22 20.50
N ALA A 68 -11.75 -11.28 21.16
CA ALA A 68 -10.99 -11.24 22.40
C ALA A 68 -9.47 -11.05 22.22
N SER A 69 -8.94 -10.94 21.01
CA SER A 69 -7.51 -10.75 20.79
C SER A 69 -7.21 -9.39 20.17
N SER A 70 -6.88 -8.40 21.00
CA SER A 70 -6.38 -7.10 20.58
C SER A 70 -5.01 -7.15 19.87
N MET A 71 -4.39 -8.33 19.78
CA MET A 71 -3.06 -8.52 19.19
C MET A 71 -3.08 -8.87 17.69
N LEU A 72 -4.23 -9.25 17.14
CA LEU A 72 -4.35 -9.68 15.74
C LEU A 72 -5.39 -8.84 15.01
N LEU A 73 -5.19 -8.61 13.72
CA LEU A 73 -6.23 -7.99 12.90
C LEU A 73 -7.43 -8.95 12.81
N ALA A 74 -8.61 -8.42 13.14
CA ALA A 74 -9.84 -9.18 13.03
C ALA A 74 -10.08 -9.57 11.56
N PRO A 75 -10.61 -10.78 11.28
CA PRO A 75 -11.03 -11.11 9.93
C PRO A 75 -12.20 -10.22 9.50
N ALA A 76 -12.18 -9.80 8.26
CA ALA A 76 -13.22 -8.99 7.67
C ALA A 76 -14.21 -9.87 6.89
N ALA A 77 -15.50 -9.55 6.97
CA ALA A 77 -16.52 -10.23 6.17
C ALA A 77 -16.57 -9.61 4.76
N MET A 78 -16.42 -10.44 3.74
CA MET A 78 -16.67 -10.11 2.34
C MET A 78 -18.10 -10.59 1.99
N LEU A 79 -18.98 -9.66 1.65
CA LEU A 79 -20.39 -9.94 1.37
C LEU A 79 -20.69 -9.63 -0.10
N PRO A 80 -21.42 -10.53 -0.80
CA PRO A 80 -21.89 -10.24 -2.15
C PRO A 80 -22.89 -9.06 -2.12
N PRO A 81 -22.94 -8.24 -3.19
CA PRO A 81 -23.94 -7.19 -3.31
C PRO A 81 -25.35 -7.81 -3.33
N GLN A 82 -26.32 -7.12 -2.72
CA GLN A 82 -27.72 -7.52 -2.75
C GLN A 82 -28.37 -7.10 -4.08
N VAL A 83 -27.90 -7.63 -5.21
CA VAL A 83 -28.44 -7.35 -6.54
C VAL A 83 -28.93 -8.67 -7.13
N GLU A 84 -30.21 -8.72 -7.52
CA GLU A 84 -30.79 -9.86 -8.23
C GLU A 84 -30.04 -10.08 -9.56
N GLY A 85 -29.49 -11.29 -9.75
CA GLY A 85 -28.86 -11.73 -11.00
C GLY A 85 -27.34 -11.98 -10.96
N GLU A 86 -26.60 -11.53 -9.94
CA GLU A 86 -25.16 -11.83 -9.80
C GLU A 86 -24.90 -13.09 -8.93
N ALA A 87 -25.54 -14.19 -9.27
CA ALA A 87 -25.76 -15.35 -8.42
C ALA A 87 -24.59 -16.36 -8.33
N GLN A 88 -23.32 -15.96 -8.35
CA GLN A 88 -22.24 -16.96 -8.27
C GLN A 88 -21.11 -16.67 -7.27
N ALA A 89 -21.23 -15.68 -6.42
CA ALA A 89 -20.22 -15.41 -5.41
C ALA A 89 -20.80 -15.63 -4.00
N CYS A 90 -20.12 -16.45 -3.21
CA CYS A 90 -20.45 -16.67 -1.80
C CYS A 90 -19.83 -15.60 -0.92
N ALA A 91 -20.42 -15.37 0.25
CA ALA A 91 -19.79 -14.64 1.33
C ALA A 91 -18.47 -15.35 1.74
N ALA A 92 -17.52 -14.59 2.25
CA ALA A 92 -16.25 -15.14 2.74
C ALA A 92 -15.75 -14.35 3.95
N HIS A 93 -14.89 -14.96 4.76
CA HIS A 93 -14.06 -14.24 5.71
C HIS A 93 -12.66 -14.07 5.14
N VAL A 94 -12.10 -12.89 5.29
CA VAL A 94 -10.78 -12.52 4.78
C VAL A 94 -9.87 -12.19 5.97
N TYR A 95 -8.75 -12.89 6.06
CA TYR A 95 -7.72 -12.67 7.06
C TYR A 95 -6.52 -11.98 6.42
N ALA A 96 -6.12 -10.84 6.91
CA ALA A 96 -4.84 -10.24 6.53
C ALA A 96 -3.69 -11.09 7.06
N VAL A 97 -2.81 -11.51 6.16
CA VAL A 97 -1.70 -12.41 6.46
C VAL A 97 -0.43 -12.00 5.73
N HIS A 98 0.71 -12.55 6.18
CA HIS A 98 1.97 -12.51 5.45
C HIS A 98 2.40 -13.94 5.11
N VAL A 99 2.88 -14.14 3.90
CA VAL A 99 3.29 -15.44 3.36
C VAL A 99 4.81 -15.49 3.21
N GLN A 100 5.42 -16.56 3.69
CA GLN A 100 6.86 -16.78 3.64
C GLN A 100 7.18 -18.21 3.20
N THR A 101 8.28 -18.41 2.47
CA THR A 101 8.90 -19.73 2.33
C THR A 101 9.81 -20.01 3.53
N ALA A 102 10.21 -21.25 3.74
CA ALA A 102 11.16 -21.61 4.80
C ALA A 102 12.54 -20.94 4.62
N SER A 103 12.88 -20.55 3.39
CA SER A 103 14.16 -19.95 3.01
C SER A 103 14.16 -18.41 3.01
N THR A 104 12.99 -17.77 3.05
CA THR A 104 12.90 -16.30 3.05
C THR A 104 12.87 -15.78 4.47
N GLY A 105 13.87 -14.95 4.82
CA GLY A 105 13.82 -14.09 5.99
C GLY A 105 13.00 -12.82 5.71
N GLY A 106 12.63 -12.09 6.76
CA GLY A 106 11.93 -10.81 6.63
C GLY A 106 10.42 -10.88 6.91
N PRO A 107 9.65 -9.82 6.58
CA PRO A 107 8.25 -9.70 6.98
C PRO A 107 7.32 -10.65 6.21
N GLY A 108 7.73 -11.16 5.07
CA GLY A 108 6.90 -11.96 4.17
C GLY A 108 6.11 -11.11 3.18
N ILE A 109 5.41 -11.75 2.24
CA ILE A 109 4.58 -11.11 1.24
C ILE A 109 3.19 -10.89 1.81
N PRO A 110 2.64 -9.65 1.79
CA PRO A 110 1.26 -9.39 2.16
C PRO A 110 0.29 -10.19 1.29
N ALA A 111 -0.65 -10.87 1.93
CA ALA A 111 -1.66 -11.69 1.28
C ALA A 111 -2.97 -11.70 2.09
N ALA A 112 -4.04 -12.13 1.45
CA ALA A 112 -5.32 -12.41 2.08
C ALA A 112 -5.55 -13.93 2.10
N LEU A 113 -5.82 -14.47 3.27
CA LEU A 113 -6.33 -15.83 3.41
C LEU A 113 -7.86 -15.77 3.38
N VAL A 114 -8.45 -16.49 2.44
CA VAL A 114 -9.90 -16.48 2.19
C VAL A 114 -10.52 -17.76 2.75
N LEU A 115 -11.58 -17.59 3.53
CA LEU A 115 -12.45 -18.67 3.97
C LEU A 115 -13.85 -18.47 3.36
N PRO A 116 -14.19 -19.18 2.27
CA PRO A 116 -15.51 -19.11 1.69
C PRO A 116 -16.58 -19.61 2.69
N ALA A 117 -17.70 -18.89 2.77
CA ALA A 117 -18.85 -19.28 3.59
C ALA A 117 -19.76 -20.21 2.78
N VAL A 118 -19.22 -21.37 2.37
CA VAL A 118 -19.98 -22.41 1.67
C VAL A 118 -20.09 -23.66 2.55
N PRO A 119 -21.24 -24.37 2.51
CA PRO A 119 -21.38 -25.64 3.20
C PRO A 119 -20.27 -26.61 2.77
N ASP A 120 -19.77 -27.41 3.71
CA ASP A 120 -18.77 -28.47 3.47
C ASP A 120 -17.46 -28.01 2.82
N TYR A 121 -17.08 -26.72 3.01
CA TYR A 121 -15.75 -26.27 2.59
C TYR A 121 -14.67 -27.08 3.32
N PRO A 122 -13.69 -27.67 2.60
CA PRO A 122 -12.70 -28.57 3.21
C PRO A 122 -11.93 -27.87 4.34
N ALA A 123 -11.96 -28.47 5.54
CA ALA A 123 -11.34 -27.88 6.74
C ALA A 123 -9.81 -27.83 6.69
N ASP A 124 -9.22 -28.52 5.77
CA ASP A 124 -7.76 -28.65 5.55
C ASP A 124 -7.27 -27.90 4.31
N LYS A 125 -8.16 -27.17 3.63
CA LYS A 125 -7.83 -26.35 2.45
C LYS A 125 -7.76 -24.88 2.80
N LEU A 126 -6.72 -24.20 2.34
CA LEU A 126 -6.56 -22.77 2.43
C LEU A 126 -6.42 -22.14 1.05
N GLU A 127 -7.00 -20.97 0.86
CA GLU A 127 -6.88 -20.17 -0.38
C GLU A 127 -6.26 -18.82 -0.07
N LEU A 128 -5.13 -18.53 -0.73
CA LEU A 128 -4.41 -17.28 -0.61
C LEU A 128 -4.60 -16.42 -1.86
N VAL A 129 -4.84 -15.15 -1.64
CA VAL A 129 -4.92 -14.10 -2.66
C VAL A 129 -3.84 -13.05 -2.35
N ALA A 130 -3.13 -12.59 -3.38
CA ALA A 130 -2.10 -11.56 -3.23
C ALA A 130 -2.13 -10.61 -4.44
N ALA A 131 -1.48 -9.46 -4.33
CA ALA A 131 -1.36 -8.49 -5.41
C ALA A 131 -0.44 -8.97 -6.56
N LEU A 132 0.27 -10.07 -6.37
CA LEU A 132 1.18 -10.67 -7.34
C LEU A 132 0.97 -12.19 -7.41
N PRO A 133 1.40 -12.85 -8.51
CA PRO A 133 1.28 -14.29 -8.67
C PRO A 133 2.27 -15.02 -7.74
N LEU A 134 1.84 -15.38 -6.53
CA LEU A 134 2.69 -15.99 -5.48
C LEU A 134 3.48 -17.20 -6.00
N ARG A 135 2.87 -18.03 -6.85
CA ARG A 135 3.51 -19.26 -7.36
C ARG A 135 4.77 -18.95 -8.18
N SER A 136 4.70 -18.05 -9.12
CA SER A 136 5.85 -17.65 -9.95
C SER A 136 6.81 -16.76 -9.18
N HIS A 137 6.30 -15.80 -8.39
CA HIS A 137 7.13 -14.87 -7.63
C HIS A 137 8.03 -15.58 -6.60
N LEU A 138 7.48 -16.57 -5.88
CA LEU A 138 8.21 -17.38 -4.91
C LEU A 138 8.79 -18.68 -5.51
N GLN A 139 8.69 -18.85 -6.83
CA GLN A 139 9.15 -20.05 -7.55
C GLN A 139 8.60 -21.38 -6.97
N LEU A 140 7.32 -21.36 -6.57
CA LEU A 140 6.69 -22.47 -5.87
C LEU A 140 6.27 -23.60 -6.85
N ARG A 141 6.49 -24.83 -6.39
CA ARG A 141 5.95 -26.04 -7.00
C ARG A 141 4.99 -26.72 -6.02
N SER A 142 4.07 -27.54 -6.52
CA SER A 142 3.24 -28.39 -5.65
C SER A 142 4.13 -29.23 -4.74
N GLY A 143 3.76 -29.35 -3.48
CA GLY A 143 4.57 -29.97 -2.43
C GLY A 143 5.48 -28.98 -1.66
N ASN A 144 5.70 -27.76 -2.13
CA ASN A 144 6.47 -26.78 -1.35
C ASN A 144 5.69 -26.35 -0.10
N ARG A 145 6.41 -26.06 0.99
CA ARG A 145 5.84 -25.58 2.25
C ARG A 145 5.85 -24.06 2.29
N LEU A 146 4.74 -23.50 2.74
CA LEU A 146 4.61 -22.07 3.02
C LEU A 146 4.20 -21.88 4.48
N ARG A 147 4.76 -20.85 5.08
CA ARG A 147 4.33 -20.32 6.38
C ARG A 147 3.42 -19.12 6.14
N ILE A 148 2.24 -19.17 6.75
CA ILE A 148 1.25 -18.08 6.77
C ILE A 148 1.25 -17.53 8.18
N ARG A 149 1.50 -16.25 8.32
CA ARG A 149 1.45 -15.54 9.60
C ARG A 149 0.30 -14.54 9.58
N ARG A 150 -0.57 -14.53 10.57
CA ARG A 150 -1.57 -13.46 10.73
C ARG A 150 -0.87 -12.12 10.94
N SER A 151 -1.42 -11.11 10.30
CA SER A 151 -0.96 -9.75 10.47
C SER A 151 -1.38 -9.22 11.84
N THR A 152 -0.46 -8.55 12.50
CA THR A 152 -0.69 -7.87 13.78
C THR A 152 -0.59 -6.37 13.56
N PRO A 153 -1.43 -5.55 14.20
CA PRO A 153 -1.26 -4.10 14.14
C PRO A 153 0.17 -3.71 14.56
N LEU A 154 0.76 -2.78 13.84
CA LEU A 154 2.06 -2.21 14.18
C LEU A 154 1.89 -1.32 15.41
N ALA A 155 2.55 -1.65 16.53
CA ALA A 155 2.60 -0.81 17.71
C ALA A 155 3.71 0.24 17.52
N LEU A 156 3.35 1.48 17.20
CA LEU A 156 4.26 2.55 16.83
C LEU A 156 4.13 3.76 17.75
N GLN A 157 5.24 4.49 17.96
CA GLN A 157 5.25 5.81 18.56
C GLN A 157 4.99 6.90 17.54
N ALA A 158 5.52 6.76 16.33
CA ALA A 158 5.36 7.74 15.26
C ALA A 158 5.03 7.10 13.91
N LEU A 159 4.28 7.85 13.12
CA LEU A 159 4.00 7.54 11.73
C LEU A 159 4.31 8.77 10.88
N LEU A 160 5.22 8.60 9.95
CA LEU A 160 5.65 9.65 9.03
C LEU A 160 5.01 9.39 7.66
N PHE A 161 4.71 10.46 6.93
CA PHE A 161 4.00 10.37 5.65
C PHE A 161 4.73 11.12 4.55
N ASP A 162 4.72 10.55 3.34
CA ASP A 162 4.86 11.35 2.14
C ASP A 162 3.58 12.17 1.90
N LEU A 163 3.61 13.11 0.97
CA LEU A 163 2.45 13.94 0.60
C LEU A 163 1.88 13.53 -0.75
N ASP A 164 2.66 13.74 -1.82
CA ASP A 164 2.22 13.54 -3.20
C ASP A 164 1.92 12.08 -3.47
N GLY A 165 0.69 11.75 -3.88
CA GLY A 165 0.26 10.36 -4.08
C GLY A 165 -0.04 9.60 -2.78
N THR A 166 0.30 10.17 -1.61
CA THR A 166 0.12 9.52 -0.30
C THR A 166 -0.96 10.18 0.54
N LEU A 167 -0.86 11.45 0.86
CA LEU A 167 -1.91 12.21 1.55
C LEU A 167 -2.75 13.01 0.55
N VAL A 168 -2.13 13.39 -0.55
CA VAL A 168 -2.67 14.29 -1.58
C VAL A 168 -2.74 13.59 -2.92
N ASP A 169 -3.91 13.57 -3.56
CA ASP A 169 -4.07 13.18 -4.96
C ASP A 169 -3.56 14.31 -5.86
N SER A 170 -2.26 14.31 -6.10
CA SER A 170 -1.55 15.30 -6.91
C SER A 170 -1.17 14.80 -8.30
N VAL A 171 -1.33 13.50 -8.61
CA VAL A 171 -0.96 12.92 -9.91
C VAL A 171 -1.71 13.59 -11.06
N GLY A 172 -2.99 13.95 -10.83
CA GLY A 172 -3.79 14.73 -11.79
C GLY A 172 -3.22 16.12 -12.03
N ALA A 173 -2.79 16.81 -10.97
CA ALA A 173 -2.15 18.13 -11.06
C ALA A 173 -0.82 18.06 -11.82
N TYR A 174 0.02 17.07 -11.53
CA TYR A 174 1.26 16.82 -12.27
C TYR A 174 1.00 16.57 -13.76
N HIS A 175 0.00 15.75 -14.09
CA HIS A 175 -0.37 15.51 -15.48
C HIS A 175 -0.86 16.79 -16.18
N MET A 176 -1.72 17.56 -15.51
CA MET A 176 -2.26 18.80 -16.08
C MET A 176 -1.18 19.84 -16.35
N VAL A 177 -0.28 20.07 -15.41
CA VAL A 177 0.80 21.05 -15.60
C VAL A 177 1.78 20.58 -16.68
N ALA A 178 2.08 19.28 -16.74
CA ALA A 178 2.93 18.71 -17.77
C ALA A 178 2.31 18.87 -19.16
N GLN A 179 1.03 18.56 -19.32
CA GLN A 179 0.32 18.71 -20.59
C GLN A 179 0.22 20.17 -21.03
N ARG A 180 -0.05 21.10 -20.10
CA ARG A 180 -0.06 22.55 -20.43
C ARG A 180 1.29 23.05 -20.92
N ALA A 181 2.38 22.60 -20.29
CA ALA A 181 3.73 22.98 -20.71
C ALA A 181 4.15 22.35 -22.05
N ALA A 182 3.66 21.15 -22.37
CA ALA A 182 4.01 20.41 -23.58
C ALA A 182 3.18 20.81 -24.82
N ALA A 183 1.92 21.17 -24.62
CA ALA A 183 0.96 21.47 -25.69
C ALA A 183 1.44 22.53 -26.70
N PRO A 184 2.08 23.66 -26.29
CA PRO A 184 2.61 24.66 -27.25
C PRO A 184 3.70 24.12 -28.19
N HIS A 185 4.28 22.99 -27.86
CA HIS A 185 5.34 22.32 -28.64
C HIS A 185 4.80 21.14 -29.46
N GLY A 186 3.46 20.93 -29.51
CA GLY A 186 2.84 19.81 -30.20
C GLY A 186 3.10 18.44 -29.52
N ILE A 187 3.54 18.43 -28.25
CA ILE A 187 3.86 17.25 -27.49
C ILE A 187 2.67 16.89 -26.59
N THR A 188 2.31 15.59 -26.59
CA THR A 188 1.28 15.04 -25.71
C THR A 188 1.94 14.28 -24.57
N VAL A 189 1.54 14.62 -23.34
CA VAL A 189 1.96 13.91 -22.13
C VAL A 189 0.77 13.15 -21.57
N THR A 190 0.90 11.85 -21.39
CA THR A 190 -0.15 11.00 -20.83
C THR A 190 -0.06 10.89 -19.31
N ARG A 191 -1.20 10.68 -18.64
CA ARG A 191 -1.22 10.42 -17.19
C ARG A 191 -0.35 9.20 -16.81
N ALA A 192 -0.33 8.16 -17.65
CA ALA A 192 0.49 6.97 -17.43
C ALA A 192 2.00 7.26 -17.44
N GLN A 193 2.47 8.13 -18.33
CA GLN A 193 3.88 8.58 -18.34
C GLN A 193 4.23 9.34 -17.06
N VAL A 194 3.35 10.25 -16.63
CA VAL A 194 3.55 11.01 -15.39
C VAL A 194 3.57 10.09 -14.18
N SER A 195 2.57 9.21 -14.03
CA SER A 195 2.52 8.25 -12.92
C SER A 195 3.78 7.38 -12.87
N ARG A 196 4.22 6.85 -14.01
CA ARG A 196 5.45 6.04 -14.09
C ARG A 196 6.68 6.84 -13.68
N ALA A 197 6.82 8.07 -14.17
CA ALA A 197 7.96 8.92 -13.83
C ALA A 197 8.00 9.26 -12.34
N LEU A 198 6.86 9.58 -11.74
CA LEU A 198 6.75 9.81 -10.29
C LEU A 198 7.09 8.54 -9.50
N ALA A 199 6.53 7.39 -9.89
CA ALA A 199 6.76 6.11 -9.22
C ALA A 199 8.23 5.66 -9.27
N LEU A 200 8.95 5.99 -10.35
CA LEU A 200 10.34 5.61 -10.58
C LEU A 200 11.35 6.75 -10.28
N ASN A 201 10.86 7.91 -9.85
CA ASN A 201 11.67 9.14 -9.67
C ASN A 201 12.48 9.49 -10.93
N SER A 202 11.88 9.32 -12.08
CA SER A 202 12.47 9.66 -13.36
C SER A 202 11.88 10.97 -13.91
N ASN A 203 12.54 11.52 -14.90
CA ASN A 203 12.04 12.73 -15.54
C ASN A 203 10.99 12.36 -16.62
N PHE A 204 9.73 12.72 -16.41
CA PHE A 204 8.65 12.42 -17.35
C PHE A 204 8.81 13.10 -18.72
N TRP A 205 9.63 14.15 -18.85
CA TRP A 205 9.99 14.74 -20.13
C TRP A 205 10.87 13.80 -20.99
N ASP A 206 11.57 12.87 -20.36
CA ASP A 206 12.40 11.90 -21.07
C ASP A 206 11.58 10.91 -21.89
N GLU A 207 10.37 10.57 -21.43
CA GLU A 207 9.44 9.73 -22.19
C GLU A 207 8.56 10.54 -23.16
N ALA A 208 8.33 11.81 -22.88
CA ALA A 208 7.43 12.66 -23.66
C ALA A 208 8.10 13.25 -24.91
N VAL A 209 9.39 13.57 -24.83
CA VAL A 209 10.16 14.15 -25.95
C VAL A 209 10.93 13.06 -26.69
N PRO A 210 10.76 12.88 -28.03
CA PRO A 210 11.48 11.89 -28.79
C PRO A 210 13.00 11.95 -28.58
N ALA A 211 13.63 10.78 -28.51
CA ALA A 211 15.07 10.69 -28.20
C ALA A 211 15.97 11.28 -29.29
N ASP A 212 15.50 11.26 -30.53
CA ASP A 212 16.16 11.73 -31.71
C ASP A 212 15.88 13.22 -32.09
N ASP A 213 15.04 13.90 -31.27
CA ASP A 213 14.75 15.32 -31.51
C ASP A 213 16.01 16.17 -31.20
N PRO A 214 16.54 16.91 -32.22
CA PRO A 214 17.74 17.73 -32.05
C PRO A 214 17.57 18.87 -31.05
N ALA A 215 16.33 19.28 -30.74
CA ALA A 215 16.01 20.30 -29.79
C ALA A 215 15.65 19.70 -28.39
N ARG A 216 15.74 18.37 -28.20
CA ARG A 216 15.28 17.64 -27.02
C ARG A 216 15.61 18.33 -25.70
N GLU A 217 16.86 18.60 -25.43
CA GLU A 217 17.27 19.18 -24.14
C GLU A 217 16.77 20.62 -23.93
N SER A 218 16.68 21.40 -25.01
CA SER A 218 16.12 22.74 -24.94
C SER A 218 14.60 22.75 -24.76
N LEU A 219 13.91 21.78 -25.36
CA LEU A 219 12.46 21.56 -25.18
C LEU A 219 12.16 21.14 -23.74
N LYS A 220 12.84 20.12 -23.24
CA LYS A 220 12.70 19.65 -21.86
C LYS A 220 12.87 20.78 -20.85
N ARG A 221 13.91 21.60 -21.02
CA ARG A 221 14.17 22.75 -20.13
C ARG A 221 13.02 23.75 -20.17
N ARG A 222 12.57 24.19 -21.37
CA ARG A 222 11.47 25.16 -21.52
C ARG A 222 10.18 24.65 -20.91
N MET A 223 9.83 23.38 -21.16
CA MET A 223 8.64 22.75 -20.59
C MET A 223 8.73 22.63 -19.07
N ALA A 224 9.90 22.27 -18.53
CA ALA A 224 10.11 22.21 -17.10
C ALA A 224 9.98 23.60 -16.44
N GLU A 225 10.57 24.64 -17.03
CA GLU A 225 10.44 26.03 -16.55
C GLU A 225 8.99 26.51 -16.59
N GLN A 226 8.23 26.18 -17.64
CA GLN A 226 6.81 26.51 -17.74
C GLN A 226 6.00 25.76 -16.69
N ALA A 227 6.23 24.46 -16.56
CA ALA A 227 5.57 23.64 -15.55
C ALA A 227 5.82 24.17 -14.12
N MET A 228 7.03 24.57 -13.80
CA MET A 228 7.37 25.16 -12.51
C MET A 228 6.63 26.50 -12.25
N ARG A 229 6.48 27.34 -13.28
CA ARG A 229 5.72 28.61 -13.16
C ARG A 229 4.23 28.37 -12.89
N ASP A 230 3.65 27.37 -13.57
CA ASP A 230 2.21 27.09 -13.49
C ASP A 230 1.85 26.22 -12.27
N TRP A 231 2.83 25.54 -11.67
CA TRP A 231 2.63 24.54 -10.62
C TRP A 231 1.81 25.04 -9.43
N PRO A 232 2.11 26.20 -8.80
CA PRO A 232 1.35 26.63 -7.62
C PRO A 232 -0.14 26.82 -7.90
N ALA A 233 -0.49 27.39 -9.06
CA ALA A 233 -1.87 27.60 -9.46
C ALA A 233 -2.59 26.28 -9.78
N VAL A 234 -1.91 25.37 -10.47
CA VAL A 234 -2.48 24.05 -10.82
C VAL A 234 -2.64 23.19 -9.57
N LEU A 235 -1.65 23.18 -8.66
CA LEU A 235 -1.74 22.46 -7.39
C LEU A 235 -2.95 22.92 -6.58
N ALA A 236 -3.13 24.24 -6.41
CA ALA A 236 -4.26 24.79 -5.66
C ALA A 236 -5.63 24.49 -6.30
N ALA A 237 -5.69 24.42 -7.65
CA ALA A 237 -6.93 24.16 -8.37
C ALA A 237 -7.32 22.68 -8.39
N GLU A 238 -6.34 21.77 -8.53
CA GLU A 238 -6.57 20.38 -8.89
C GLU A 238 -6.28 19.39 -7.76
N ALA A 239 -5.26 19.63 -6.92
CA ALA A 239 -4.90 18.69 -5.87
C ALA A 239 -5.92 18.69 -4.73
N ARG A 240 -6.21 17.51 -4.22
CA ARG A 240 -7.13 17.29 -3.09
C ARG A 240 -6.55 16.24 -2.16
N MET A 241 -6.94 16.31 -0.90
CA MET A 241 -6.65 15.19 0.02
C MET A 241 -7.38 13.95 -0.47
N PHE A 242 -6.72 12.79 -0.35
CA PHE A 242 -7.43 11.52 -0.59
C PHE A 242 -8.57 11.32 0.40
N GLU A 243 -9.62 10.65 -0.06
CA GLU A 243 -10.75 10.26 0.80
C GLU A 243 -10.27 9.39 1.97
N GLY A 244 -10.79 9.68 3.17
CA GLY A 244 -10.47 8.95 4.40
C GLY A 244 -9.13 9.30 5.05
N VAL A 245 -8.29 10.15 4.45
CA VAL A 245 -7.01 10.57 5.04
C VAL A 245 -7.24 11.31 6.35
N ARG A 246 -8.09 12.33 6.36
CA ARG A 246 -8.33 13.15 7.56
C ARG A 246 -8.82 12.30 8.73
N GLU A 247 -9.76 11.41 8.47
CA GLU A 247 -10.31 10.48 9.46
C GLU A 247 -9.25 9.51 9.98
N SER A 248 -8.39 9.01 9.11
CA SER A 248 -7.26 8.15 9.49
C SER A 248 -6.27 8.88 10.40
N LEU A 249 -5.88 10.11 10.05
CA LEU A 249 -4.97 10.92 10.86
C LEU A 249 -5.54 11.21 12.25
N LEU A 250 -6.82 11.56 12.33
CA LEU A 250 -7.51 11.80 13.61
C LEU A 250 -7.57 10.53 14.47
N ARG A 251 -7.86 9.37 13.87
CA ARG A 251 -7.86 8.09 14.60
C ARG A 251 -6.48 7.73 15.13
N LEU A 252 -5.43 7.90 14.32
CA LEU A 252 -4.06 7.64 14.73
C LEU A 252 -3.64 8.52 15.90
N ARG A 253 -3.97 9.80 15.86
CA ARG A 253 -3.75 10.73 16.98
C ARG A 253 -4.50 10.31 18.25
N ALA A 254 -5.77 9.91 18.10
CA ALA A 254 -6.58 9.41 19.22
C ALA A 254 -5.99 8.12 19.84
N GLN A 255 -5.26 7.33 19.06
CA GLN A 255 -4.53 6.14 19.52
C GLN A 255 -3.14 6.47 20.10
N GLY A 256 -2.77 7.75 20.21
CA GLY A 256 -1.47 8.17 20.76
C GLY A 256 -0.31 8.10 19.76
N VAL A 257 -0.57 7.88 18.46
CA VAL A 257 0.48 7.88 17.44
C VAL A 257 0.84 9.33 17.08
N ARG A 258 2.11 9.66 17.16
CA ARG A 258 2.65 10.97 16.76
C ARG A 258 2.81 11.00 15.25
N LEU A 259 2.39 12.08 14.60
CA LEU A 259 2.36 12.17 13.14
C LEU A 259 3.35 13.21 12.64
N ALA A 260 3.98 12.91 11.48
CA ALA A 260 4.88 13.85 10.82
C ALA A 260 4.79 13.69 9.29
N VAL A 261 5.28 14.68 8.58
CA VAL A 261 5.42 14.66 7.12
C VAL A 261 6.89 14.72 6.75
N VAL A 262 7.31 13.89 5.80
CA VAL A 262 8.63 13.94 5.16
C VAL A 262 8.44 13.76 3.66
N SER A 263 8.51 14.84 2.89
CA SER A 263 8.16 14.80 1.46
C SER A 263 9.16 15.56 0.59
N GLY A 264 9.24 15.14 -0.68
CA GLY A 264 9.91 15.89 -1.74
C GLY A 264 9.12 17.10 -2.24
N ALA A 265 7.89 17.31 -1.76
CA ALA A 265 7.07 18.47 -2.06
C ALA A 265 7.74 19.77 -1.57
N ARG A 266 7.32 20.88 -2.15
CA ARG A 266 7.77 22.22 -1.75
C ARG A 266 6.74 22.87 -0.83
N ARG A 267 7.13 23.98 -0.18
CA ARG A 267 6.26 24.68 0.81
C ARG A 267 4.94 25.20 0.25
N GLU A 268 4.80 25.27 -1.07
CA GLU A 268 3.53 25.65 -1.72
C GLU A 268 2.37 24.68 -1.39
N VAL A 269 2.65 23.50 -0.83
CA VAL A 269 1.63 22.53 -0.38
C VAL A 269 0.99 22.93 0.96
N MET A 270 1.64 23.73 1.79
CA MET A 270 1.19 24.04 3.15
C MET A 270 -0.22 24.64 3.24
N PRO A 271 -0.58 25.65 2.40
CA PRO A 271 -1.94 26.22 2.44
C PRO A 271 -3.04 25.18 2.20
N MET A 272 -2.77 24.14 1.43
CA MET A 272 -3.73 23.05 1.20
C MET A 272 -3.91 22.17 2.44
N LEU A 273 -2.83 21.84 3.16
CA LEU A 273 -2.91 21.09 4.42
C LEU A 273 -3.64 21.88 5.50
N GLU A 274 -3.43 23.20 5.55
CA GLU A 274 -4.12 24.12 6.45
C GLU A 274 -5.62 24.18 6.11
N ALA A 275 -5.97 24.39 4.83
CA ALA A 275 -7.35 24.40 4.37
C ALA A 275 -8.09 23.07 4.60
N ALA A 276 -7.38 21.95 4.55
CA ALA A 276 -7.91 20.63 4.87
C ALA A 276 -8.07 20.38 6.38
N GLY A 277 -7.57 21.27 7.25
CA GLY A 277 -7.60 21.14 8.70
C GLY A 277 -6.82 19.93 9.19
N VAL A 278 -5.66 19.67 8.58
CA VAL A 278 -4.77 18.54 8.98
C VAL A 278 -3.35 19.01 9.32
N ALA A 279 -2.98 20.24 9.01
CA ALA A 279 -1.62 20.74 9.25
C ALA A 279 -1.23 20.65 10.73
N GLU A 280 -2.14 20.98 11.65
CA GLU A 280 -1.94 20.93 13.10
C GLU A 280 -1.90 19.51 13.69
N LEU A 281 -2.23 18.49 12.89
CA LEU A 281 -2.11 17.09 13.31
C LEU A 281 -0.66 16.60 13.26
N PHE A 282 0.19 17.24 12.48
CA PHE A 282 1.58 16.87 12.31
C PHE A 282 2.49 17.63 13.30
N GLU A 283 3.30 16.89 14.03
CA GLU A 283 4.30 17.45 14.96
C GLU A 283 5.50 18.05 14.22
N GLN A 284 5.87 17.43 13.08
CA GLN A 284 6.94 17.86 12.21
C GLN A 284 6.48 17.79 10.75
N VAL A 285 6.90 18.79 9.95
CA VAL A 285 6.74 18.80 8.50
C VAL A 285 8.08 19.17 7.89
N LEU A 286 8.75 18.18 7.27
CA LEU A 286 10.00 18.35 6.53
C LEU A 286 9.71 18.22 5.03
N LEU A 287 10.06 19.26 4.29
CA LEU A 287 9.84 19.36 2.85
C LEU A 287 11.19 19.43 2.10
N SER A 288 11.13 19.56 0.79
CA SER A 288 12.34 19.56 -0.05
C SER A 288 13.36 20.62 0.32
N GLU A 289 12.94 21.73 0.91
CA GLU A 289 13.79 22.82 1.36
C GLU A 289 14.49 22.55 2.71
N ASP A 290 14.04 21.53 3.44
CA ASP A 290 14.52 21.20 4.79
C ASP A 290 15.58 20.10 4.78
N VAL A 291 15.87 19.51 3.62
CA VAL A 291 16.81 18.39 3.45
C VAL A 291 17.83 18.67 2.35
N SER A 292 19.02 18.15 2.52
CA SER A 292 20.10 18.29 1.51
C SER A 292 20.09 17.16 0.49
N ARG A 293 19.61 15.98 0.88
CA ARG A 293 19.57 14.77 0.05
C ARG A 293 18.13 14.28 -0.06
N ARG A 294 17.71 14.06 -1.29
CA ARG A 294 16.33 13.60 -1.61
C ARG A 294 16.20 12.08 -1.44
N LYS A 295 14.96 11.62 -1.26
CA LYS A 295 14.62 10.18 -1.34
C LYS A 295 15.23 9.57 -2.62
N PRO A 296 15.84 8.39 -2.54
CA PRO A 296 15.78 7.40 -1.46
C PRO A 296 16.86 7.57 -0.36
N ASP A 297 17.49 8.73 -0.20
CA ASP A 297 18.34 8.99 0.97
C ASP A 297 17.46 9.09 2.24
N PRO A 298 17.83 8.46 3.36
CA PRO A 298 17.04 8.46 4.59
C PRO A 298 17.11 9.76 5.40
N GLU A 299 17.88 10.76 4.97
CA GLU A 299 18.14 12.00 5.72
C GLU A 299 16.87 12.63 6.31
N GLY A 300 15.83 12.83 5.48
CA GLY A 300 14.61 13.48 5.93
C GLY A 300 13.86 12.69 7.01
N ILE A 301 13.78 11.35 6.88
CA ILE A 301 13.16 10.49 7.88
C ILE A 301 13.97 10.54 9.18
N LEU A 302 15.27 10.37 9.12
CA LEU A 302 16.14 10.35 10.31
C LEU A 302 16.15 11.71 11.02
N ALA A 303 16.25 12.83 10.29
CA ALA A 303 16.17 14.16 10.88
C ALA A 303 14.83 14.45 11.54
N CYS A 304 13.73 13.97 10.94
CA CYS A 304 12.41 14.08 11.52
C CYS A 304 12.29 13.28 12.83
N LEU A 305 12.74 12.04 12.84
CA LEU A 305 12.72 11.18 14.02
C LEU A 305 13.61 11.70 15.14
N GLU A 306 14.77 12.26 14.81
CA GLU A 306 15.66 12.91 15.78
C GLU A 306 14.96 14.09 16.47
N ARG A 307 14.31 14.97 15.71
CA ARG A 307 13.53 16.10 16.26
C ARG A 307 12.38 15.64 17.14
N MET A 308 11.76 14.51 16.80
CA MET A 308 10.69 13.90 17.59
C MET A 308 11.20 13.07 18.77
N GLY A 309 12.48 12.76 18.87
CA GLY A 309 13.04 11.87 19.90
C GLY A 309 12.48 10.44 19.81
N VAL A 310 12.24 9.93 18.60
CA VAL A 310 11.69 8.60 18.33
C VAL A 310 12.74 7.72 17.66
N ALA A 311 12.95 6.51 18.19
CA ALA A 311 13.83 5.54 17.57
C ALA A 311 13.24 4.97 16.27
N PRO A 312 14.05 4.70 15.22
CA PRO A 312 13.55 4.19 13.94
C PRO A 312 12.66 2.94 14.05
N GLU A 313 13.00 2.01 14.94
CA GLU A 313 12.27 0.76 15.15
C GLU A 313 10.86 0.97 15.74
N GLN A 314 10.59 2.18 16.23
CA GLN A 314 9.31 2.59 16.81
C GLN A 314 8.47 3.41 15.85
N ALA A 315 8.93 3.57 14.61
CA ALA A 315 8.30 4.38 13.60
C ALA A 315 8.03 3.59 12.31
N ALA A 316 7.13 4.14 11.52
CA ALA A 316 6.93 3.71 10.14
C ALA A 316 6.83 4.93 9.22
N TYR A 317 7.07 4.69 7.93
CA TYR A 317 6.89 5.68 6.88
C TYR A 317 5.86 5.17 5.87
N VAL A 318 4.91 6.03 5.53
CA VAL A 318 3.83 5.76 4.58
C VAL A 318 4.14 6.47 3.27
N GLY A 319 4.10 5.74 2.16
CA GLY A 319 4.33 6.30 0.83
C GLY A 319 3.60 5.49 -0.24
N ASP A 320 3.62 5.96 -1.48
CA ASP A 320 2.92 5.35 -2.62
C ASP A 320 3.87 4.87 -3.72
N THR A 321 5.19 4.91 -3.48
CA THR A 321 6.20 4.54 -4.48
C THR A 321 7.23 3.53 -3.95
N PRO A 322 7.90 2.77 -4.85
CA PRO A 322 9.04 1.94 -4.47
C PRO A 322 10.18 2.70 -3.77
N ILE A 323 10.30 4.00 -4.06
CA ILE A 323 11.30 4.87 -3.47
C ILE A 323 11.02 5.11 -1.99
N ASP A 324 9.76 5.25 -1.61
CA ASP A 324 9.36 5.39 -0.21
C ASP A 324 9.68 4.13 0.58
N VAL A 325 9.41 2.95 -0.01
CA VAL A 325 9.79 1.66 0.57
C VAL A 325 11.30 1.55 0.75
N GLN A 326 12.07 1.97 -0.25
CA GLN A 326 13.53 1.97 -0.18
C GLN A 326 14.05 2.96 0.87
N THR A 327 13.47 4.17 0.94
CA THR A 327 13.82 5.20 1.94
C THR A 327 13.55 4.68 3.34
N SER A 328 12.38 4.07 3.57
CA SER A 328 12.00 3.44 4.85
C SER A 328 13.03 2.41 5.29
N ARG A 329 13.39 1.51 4.38
CA ARG A 329 14.36 0.45 4.65
C ARG A 329 15.75 1.00 5.01
N ARG A 330 16.20 2.06 4.30
CA ARG A 330 17.47 2.73 4.59
C ARG A 330 17.47 3.48 5.91
N ALA A 331 16.32 4.01 6.30
CA ALA A 331 16.13 4.69 7.59
C ALA A 331 15.94 3.72 8.77
N GLY A 332 15.74 2.42 8.51
CA GLY A 332 15.48 1.42 9.56
C GLY A 332 14.05 1.49 10.12
N VAL A 333 13.13 2.19 9.44
CA VAL A 333 11.73 2.26 9.83
C VAL A 333 10.88 1.22 9.07
N ARG A 334 9.68 0.91 9.57
CA ARG A 334 8.72 0.09 8.83
C ARG A 334 8.19 0.83 7.62
N SER A 335 7.92 0.10 6.55
CA SER A 335 7.36 0.65 5.30
C SER A 335 5.91 0.26 5.13
N LEU A 336 5.03 1.25 5.01
CA LEU A 336 3.64 1.09 4.65
C LEU A 336 3.44 1.70 3.25
N ALA A 337 3.09 0.88 2.27
CA ALA A 337 2.77 1.38 0.94
C ALA A 337 1.25 1.51 0.78
N VAL A 338 0.77 2.61 0.19
CA VAL A 338 -0.65 2.83 -0.10
C VAL A 338 -0.91 2.83 -1.61
N LEU A 339 -2.01 2.22 -2.01
CA LEU A 339 -2.50 2.28 -3.39
C LEU A 339 -3.31 3.56 -3.63
N GLY A 340 -3.40 3.97 -4.88
CA GLY A 340 -4.15 5.17 -5.31
C GLY A 340 -3.25 6.34 -5.73
N GLY A 341 -1.97 6.30 -5.40
CA GLY A 341 -0.97 7.28 -5.82
C GLY A 341 -0.35 6.99 -7.19
N ALA A 342 0.96 7.19 -7.31
CA ALA A 342 1.68 7.08 -8.58
C ALA A 342 1.96 5.64 -9.01
N ALA A 343 2.28 4.74 -8.07
CA ALA A 343 2.62 3.35 -8.36
C ALA A 343 1.40 2.43 -8.30
N ASP A 344 1.38 1.42 -9.16
CA ASP A 344 0.38 0.34 -9.11
C ASP A 344 0.77 -0.74 -8.09
N SER A 345 -0.17 -1.67 -7.85
CA SER A 345 0.00 -2.75 -6.88
C SER A 345 1.15 -3.72 -7.22
N ALA A 346 1.40 -3.96 -8.50
CA ALA A 346 2.46 -4.86 -8.94
C ALA A 346 3.84 -4.26 -8.66
N LEU A 347 4.02 -2.98 -8.98
CA LEU A 347 5.25 -2.25 -8.74
C LEU A 347 5.55 -2.12 -7.24
N LEU A 348 4.55 -1.76 -6.43
CA LEU A 348 4.70 -1.69 -4.97
C LEU A 348 4.98 -3.05 -4.34
N SER A 349 4.31 -4.12 -4.78
CA SER A 349 4.55 -5.47 -4.28
C SER A 349 5.98 -5.94 -4.57
N THR A 350 6.53 -5.57 -5.73
CA THR A 350 7.93 -5.87 -6.09
C THR A 350 8.92 -5.18 -5.15
N ALA A 351 8.58 -3.99 -4.64
CA ALA A 351 9.40 -3.29 -3.65
C ALA A 351 9.36 -3.94 -2.25
N GLN A 352 8.43 -4.87 -2.01
CA GLN A 352 8.26 -5.61 -0.75
C GLN A 352 8.12 -4.70 0.47
N PRO A 353 7.08 -3.85 0.55
CA PRO A 353 6.78 -3.11 1.77
C PRO A 353 6.42 -4.06 2.91
N ASP A 354 6.58 -3.61 4.16
CA ASP A 354 6.09 -4.38 5.33
C ASP A 354 4.55 -4.50 5.28
N TRP A 355 3.85 -3.49 4.75
CA TRP A 355 2.41 -3.48 4.49
C TRP A 355 2.10 -2.83 3.15
N LEU A 356 1.20 -3.44 2.39
CA LEU A 356 0.57 -2.85 1.22
C LEU A 356 -0.90 -2.59 1.55
N LEU A 357 -1.31 -1.34 1.50
CA LEU A 357 -2.63 -0.89 1.90
C LEU A 357 -3.40 -0.40 0.68
N ALA A 358 -4.62 -0.81 0.58
CA ALA A 358 -5.47 -0.49 -0.57
C ALA A 358 -6.07 0.91 -0.53
N SER A 359 -6.14 1.49 0.65
CA SER A 359 -6.68 2.82 0.84
C SER A 359 -6.05 3.50 2.05
N HIS A 360 -6.12 4.81 2.05
CA HIS A 360 -5.67 5.66 3.15
C HIS A 360 -6.47 5.41 4.44
N ALA A 361 -7.76 5.03 4.32
CA ALA A 361 -8.59 4.65 5.45
C ALA A 361 -8.08 3.39 6.18
N ALA A 362 -7.38 2.51 5.49
CA ALA A 362 -6.82 1.29 6.06
C ALA A 362 -5.59 1.53 6.96
N ILE A 363 -4.94 2.69 6.88
CA ILE A 363 -3.72 2.99 7.66
C ILE A 363 -4.00 2.86 9.15
N ALA A 364 -5.08 3.49 9.63
CA ALA A 364 -5.45 3.47 11.05
C ALA A 364 -5.94 2.10 11.57
N SER A 365 -6.17 1.14 10.68
CA SER A 365 -6.54 -0.23 11.09
C SER A 365 -5.32 -1.13 11.31
N VAL A 366 -4.19 -0.82 10.69
CA VAL A 366 -2.97 -1.62 10.78
C VAL A 366 -1.92 -1.04 11.73
N VAL A 367 -2.16 0.16 12.26
CA VAL A 367 -1.28 0.85 13.21
C VAL A 367 -2.04 1.07 14.52
N ARG A 368 -1.34 0.94 15.64
CA ARG A 368 -1.82 1.35 16.98
C ARG A 368 -0.72 2.09 17.73
N GLY A 369 -1.10 2.93 18.66
CA GLY A 369 -0.15 3.53 19.60
C GLY A 369 0.55 2.44 20.44
N ARG A 370 1.75 2.74 20.93
CA ARG A 370 2.41 1.95 21.98
C ARG A 370 1.89 2.46 23.32
N ASP A 371 1.50 1.50 24.16
CA ASP A 371 1.18 1.75 25.57
C ASP A 371 2.41 2.26 26.32
#